data_8f37365facd75da565f2ed0cbdd90acb
#
_entry.id   8f37365facd75da565f2ed0cbdd90acb
#
_cell.length_a   1.000
_cell.length_b   1.000
_cell.length_c   1.000
_cell.angle_alpha   90.00
_cell.angle_beta   90.00
_cell.angle_gamma   90.00
#
_symmetry.space_group_name_H-M   'P 1'
#
loop_
_entity.id
_entity.type
_entity.pdbx_description
1 polymer ?
#
loop_
_entity_poly.entity_id
_entity_poly.type
_entity_poly.pdbx_seq_one_letter_code
_entity_poly.pdbx_strand_id
1 'polypeptide(L)'
;PVPPVHVASVTPAPKTPTASITASPVGTSTAPTSGTPQAPSAAELEYLESQEDTVVDGLLQLMDQARRDLLIVSPYFVPGPEITAAFAAARARNVRVRVLTNSLASNDAPIAHVGYARHRKTLLAMGVELYEMHSEATGVRKALSATGSGSSGGSGGIGATGSTGSSRAMLHSKLVIMDHRLLAVGSMNLDMRSQKQNTEIALLIRSMDLSRRAGASIELALRDAAWHVELDARGGLVWRAPQGSNLQDATSEPGASVPLQLLLLLLGPLAPDHLL
;
A
#
# COMPACT_ATOMS: atom_id res chain seq x y z
N PRO A 1 -6.72 -28.33 11.88
CA PRO A 1 -5.87 -28.45 10.71
C PRO A 1 -5.71 -27.07 10.10
N VAL A 2 -4.46 -26.61 10.03
CA VAL A 2 -4.11 -25.32 9.41
C VAL A 2 -4.17 -25.54 7.90
N PRO A 3 -4.90 -24.71 7.13
CA PRO A 3 -4.91 -24.84 5.67
C PRO A 3 -3.53 -24.49 5.11
N PRO A 4 -3.15 -25.05 3.94
CA PRO A 4 -1.85 -24.81 3.35
C PRO A 4 -1.66 -23.35 2.96
N VAL A 5 -0.49 -22.81 3.31
CA VAL A 5 -0.01 -21.49 2.89
C VAL A 5 0.61 -21.66 1.51
N HIS A 6 -0.01 -21.08 0.48
CA HIS A 6 0.59 -21.04 -0.84
C HIS A 6 1.45 -19.79 -0.97
N VAL A 7 2.74 -19.99 -1.05
CA VAL A 7 3.69 -18.95 -1.48
C VAL A 7 3.67 -18.97 -3.01
N ALA A 8 2.95 -18.04 -3.60
CA ALA A 8 3.01 -17.84 -5.04
C ALA A 8 4.23 -16.96 -5.35
N SER A 9 5.35 -17.61 -5.67
CA SER A 9 6.35 -16.99 -6.53
C SER A 9 5.77 -17.04 -7.93
N VAL A 10 5.38 -15.93 -8.49
CA VAL A 10 4.91 -15.86 -9.89
C VAL A 10 6.16 -15.86 -10.76
N THR A 11 6.61 -17.05 -11.12
CA THR A 11 7.53 -17.23 -12.25
C THR A 11 6.64 -17.45 -13.46
N PRO A 12 6.69 -16.63 -14.50
CA PRO A 12 5.90 -16.87 -15.71
C PRO A 12 6.38 -18.14 -16.40
N ALA A 13 5.44 -19.02 -16.76
CA ALA A 13 5.73 -20.17 -17.58
C ALA A 13 6.13 -19.70 -19.00
N PRO A 14 7.19 -20.22 -19.60
CA PRO A 14 7.58 -19.86 -20.94
C PRO A 14 6.51 -20.32 -21.94
N LYS A 15 5.94 -19.40 -22.70
CA LYS A 15 5.13 -19.73 -23.87
C LYS A 15 6.04 -20.28 -24.95
N THR A 16 5.94 -21.57 -25.22
CA THR A 16 6.65 -22.26 -26.31
C THR A 16 6.07 -21.80 -27.65
N PRO A 17 6.84 -21.20 -28.55
CA PRO A 17 6.41 -21.06 -29.93
C PRO A 17 6.62 -22.38 -30.65
N THR A 18 5.57 -22.92 -31.25
CA THR A 18 5.59 -24.05 -32.14
C THR A 18 6.29 -23.62 -33.44
N ALA A 19 7.56 -23.91 -33.58
CA ALA A 19 8.29 -23.73 -34.84
C ALA A 19 8.43 -25.09 -35.54
N SER A 20 7.91 -25.17 -36.77
CA SER A 20 8.01 -26.28 -37.68
C SER A 20 9.49 -26.56 -38.04
N ILE A 21 9.92 -27.81 -37.87
CA ILE A 21 11.25 -28.27 -38.20
C ILE A 21 11.27 -28.63 -39.70
N THR A 22 12.01 -27.86 -40.49
CA THR A 22 12.52 -28.32 -41.78
C THR A 22 14.01 -28.65 -41.62
N ALA A 23 14.34 -29.89 -41.85
CA ALA A 23 15.70 -30.41 -41.80
C ALA A 23 16.50 -30.07 -43.05
N SER A 24 17.76 -29.63 -42.91
CA SER A 24 18.86 -29.80 -43.90
C SER A 24 20.22 -29.39 -43.28
N PRO A 25 21.37 -29.74 -43.91
CA PRO A 25 22.19 -30.87 -43.46
C PRO A 25 23.47 -30.45 -42.73
N VAL A 26 24.12 -31.50 -42.17
CA VAL A 26 25.39 -31.52 -41.45
C VAL A 26 26.50 -30.65 -42.05
N GLY A 27 27.01 -29.73 -41.24
CA GLY A 27 28.25 -28.99 -41.48
C GLY A 27 29.11 -28.99 -40.23
N THR A 28 30.32 -29.32 -40.38
CA THR A 28 31.43 -29.61 -39.47
C THR A 28 31.57 -28.66 -38.26
N SER A 29 31.77 -29.33 -37.13
CA SER A 29 32.17 -28.79 -35.82
C SER A 29 33.38 -27.85 -35.84
N THR A 30 33.17 -26.64 -35.34
CA THR A 30 34.23 -25.85 -34.68
C THR A 30 33.74 -25.51 -33.29
N ALA A 31 34.56 -25.79 -32.28
CA ALA A 31 34.25 -25.56 -30.87
C ALA A 31 33.91 -24.09 -30.56
N PRO A 32 32.94 -23.81 -29.71
CA PRO A 32 32.66 -22.43 -29.31
C PRO A 32 33.75 -21.92 -28.38
N THR A 33 34.40 -20.84 -28.77
CA THR A 33 35.20 -19.97 -27.93
C THR A 33 34.38 -19.56 -26.72
N SER A 34 34.95 -19.72 -25.53
CA SER A 34 34.44 -19.26 -24.26
C SER A 34 34.26 -17.72 -24.26
N GLY A 35 33.13 -17.25 -24.75
CA GLY A 35 32.71 -15.88 -24.58
C GLY A 35 32.19 -15.67 -23.15
N THR A 36 32.81 -14.77 -22.41
CA THR A 36 32.28 -14.26 -21.16
C THR A 36 30.83 -13.81 -21.40
N PRO A 37 29.85 -14.16 -20.55
CA PRO A 37 28.48 -13.66 -20.71
C PRO A 37 28.54 -12.14 -20.74
N GLN A 38 28.15 -11.58 -21.86
CA GLN A 38 28.07 -10.11 -21.98
C GLN A 38 26.86 -9.64 -21.18
N ALA A 39 27.06 -8.65 -20.32
CA ALA A 39 25.95 -8.04 -19.60
C ALA A 39 24.90 -7.51 -20.60
N PRO A 40 23.59 -7.67 -20.34
CA PRO A 40 22.54 -7.20 -21.22
C PRO A 40 22.68 -5.71 -21.50
N SER A 41 22.39 -5.31 -22.73
CA SER A 41 22.37 -3.89 -23.11
C SER A 41 21.25 -3.15 -22.40
N ALA A 42 21.34 -1.81 -22.31
CA ALA A 42 20.31 -1.00 -21.69
C ALA A 42 18.92 -1.20 -22.34
N ALA A 43 18.87 -1.42 -23.65
CA ALA A 43 17.62 -1.68 -24.38
C ALA A 43 17.06 -3.08 -24.07
N GLU A 44 17.92 -4.08 -23.85
CA GLU A 44 17.49 -5.42 -23.43
C GLU A 44 17.00 -5.42 -21.97
N LEU A 45 17.65 -4.65 -21.09
CA LEU A 45 17.17 -4.44 -19.71
C LEU A 45 15.80 -3.74 -19.70
N GLU A 46 15.65 -2.67 -20.46
CA GLU A 46 14.39 -1.94 -20.61
C GLU A 46 13.28 -2.84 -21.20
N TYR A 47 13.60 -3.69 -22.17
CA TYR A 47 12.66 -4.69 -22.71
C TYR A 47 12.29 -5.75 -21.68
N LEU A 48 13.24 -6.25 -20.90
CA LEU A 48 12.99 -7.23 -19.83
C LEU A 48 12.15 -6.60 -18.72
N GLU A 49 12.48 -5.39 -18.28
CA GLU A 49 11.69 -4.64 -17.28
C GLU A 49 10.27 -4.37 -17.76
N SER A 50 10.06 -4.13 -19.05
CA SER A 50 8.72 -3.92 -19.63
C SER A 50 7.85 -5.19 -19.74
N GLN A 51 8.45 -6.37 -19.58
CA GLN A 51 7.77 -7.67 -19.67
C GLN A 51 7.51 -8.33 -18.33
N GLU A 52 8.05 -7.81 -17.25
CA GLU A 52 7.85 -8.39 -15.93
C GLU A 52 6.54 -7.90 -15.31
N ASP A 53 5.60 -8.83 -15.06
CA ASP A 53 4.43 -8.58 -14.20
C ASP A 53 4.93 -8.26 -12.78
N THR A 54 4.74 -7.03 -12.36
CA THR A 54 5.17 -6.58 -11.03
C THR A 54 4.19 -7.05 -9.95
N VAL A 55 4.62 -6.97 -8.67
CA VAL A 55 3.70 -7.19 -7.53
C VAL A 55 2.50 -6.26 -7.60
N VAL A 56 2.70 -5.07 -8.16
CA VAL A 56 1.63 -4.07 -8.37
C VAL A 56 0.61 -4.57 -9.39
N ASP A 57 1.06 -5.07 -10.54
CA ASP A 57 0.18 -5.56 -11.59
C ASP A 57 -0.66 -6.74 -11.08
N GLY A 58 -0.02 -7.67 -10.36
CA GLY A 58 -0.72 -8.75 -9.69
C GLY A 58 -1.76 -8.27 -8.68
N LEU A 59 -1.44 -7.23 -7.90
CA LEU A 59 -2.39 -6.63 -6.95
C LEU A 59 -3.54 -5.93 -7.66
N LEU A 60 -3.29 -5.16 -8.72
CA LEU A 60 -4.32 -4.48 -9.50
C LEU A 60 -5.27 -5.48 -10.16
N GLN A 61 -4.74 -6.58 -10.74
CA GLN A 61 -5.54 -7.67 -11.28
C GLN A 61 -6.44 -8.32 -10.22
N LEU A 62 -5.91 -8.51 -9.01
CA LEU A 62 -6.72 -9.04 -7.90
C LEU A 62 -7.79 -8.04 -7.44
N MET A 63 -7.47 -6.74 -7.35
CA MET A 63 -8.44 -5.71 -7.01
C MET A 63 -9.58 -5.63 -8.01
N ASP A 64 -9.32 -5.87 -9.30
CA ASP A 64 -10.35 -5.94 -10.33
C ASP A 64 -11.32 -7.13 -10.12
N GLN A 65 -10.89 -8.19 -9.46
CA GLN A 65 -11.74 -9.34 -9.13
C GLN A 65 -12.62 -9.13 -7.90
N ALA A 66 -12.39 -8.08 -7.11
CA ALA A 66 -13.21 -7.77 -5.94
C ALA A 66 -14.67 -7.51 -6.34
N ARG A 67 -15.62 -8.06 -5.54
CA ARG A 67 -17.06 -8.01 -5.82
C ARG A 67 -17.89 -7.31 -4.75
N ARG A 68 -17.37 -7.20 -3.53
CA ARG A 68 -18.12 -6.66 -2.39
C ARG A 68 -17.32 -5.63 -1.60
N ASP A 69 -16.10 -5.99 -1.21
CA ASP A 69 -15.32 -5.22 -0.25
C ASP A 69 -13.84 -5.29 -0.55
N LEU A 70 -13.21 -4.13 -0.51
CA LEU A 70 -11.79 -3.94 -0.63
C LEU A 70 -11.33 -3.10 0.56
N LEU A 71 -10.65 -3.75 1.52
CA LEU A 71 -10.13 -3.12 2.72
C LEU A 71 -8.61 -3.08 2.65
N ILE A 72 -8.07 -1.88 2.67
CA ILE A 72 -6.67 -1.58 2.43
C ILE A 72 -6.07 -0.95 3.67
N VAL A 73 -4.88 -1.40 4.06
CA VAL A 73 -4.06 -0.77 5.09
C VAL A 73 -2.70 -0.45 4.47
N SER A 74 -2.35 0.82 4.40
CA SER A 74 -1.10 1.30 3.85
C SER A 74 -0.57 2.50 4.64
N PRO A 75 0.58 2.37 5.31
CA PRO A 75 1.18 3.45 6.10
C PRO A 75 1.44 4.72 5.30
N TYR A 76 1.98 4.55 4.10
CA TYR A 76 2.16 5.58 3.11
C TYR A 76 1.20 5.28 1.96
N PHE A 77 0.36 6.25 1.64
CA PHE A 77 -0.70 6.09 0.67
C PHE A 77 -0.72 7.30 -0.26
N VAL A 78 -0.12 7.14 -1.43
CA VAL A 78 -0.11 8.15 -2.50
C VAL A 78 -0.52 7.43 -3.79
N PRO A 79 -1.83 7.23 -4.00
CA PRO A 79 -2.30 6.42 -5.11
C PRO A 79 -1.96 7.08 -6.45
N GLY A 80 -1.17 6.37 -7.25
CA GLY A 80 -0.90 6.74 -8.62
C GLY A 80 -2.15 6.60 -9.51
N PRO A 81 -2.03 6.97 -10.80
CA PRO A 81 -3.14 6.90 -11.76
C PRO A 81 -3.76 5.50 -11.84
N GLU A 82 -2.95 4.45 -11.80
CA GLU A 82 -3.37 3.05 -11.94
C GLU A 82 -4.20 2.59 -10.74
N ILE A 83 -3.74 2.84 -9.51
CA ILE A 83 -4.50 2.53 -8.28
C ILE A 83 -5.79 3.37 -8.22
N THR A 84 -5.71 4.64 -8.60
CA THR A 84 -6.89 5.52 -8.64
C THR A 84 -7.93 4.99 -9.64
N ALA A 85 -7.50 4.55 -10.83
CA ALA A 85 -8.37 3.94 -11.82
C ALA A 85 -8.98 2.62 -11.33
N ALA A 86 -8.18 1.78 -10.64
CA ALA A 86 -8.68 0.52 -10.04
C ALA A 86 -9.75 0.79 -8.97
N PHE A 87 -9.60 1.83 -8.15
CA PHE A 87 -10.63 2.22 -7.19
C PHE A 87 -11.89 2.73 -7.87
N ALA A 88 -11.76 3.57 -8.89
CA ALA A 88 -12.91 4.05 -9.67
C ALA A 88 -13.68 2.87 -10.32
N ALA A 89 -12.96 1.92 -10.91
CA ALA A 89 -13.55 0.71 -11.49
C ALA A 89 -14.24 -0.17 -10.44
N ALA A 90 -13.62 -0.35 -9.26
CA ALA A 90 -14.22 -1.08 -8.14
C ALA A 90 -15.51 -0.40 -7.66
N ARG A 91 -15.49 0.93 -7.48
CA ARG A 91 -16.66 1.71 -7.09
C ARG A 91 -17.78 1.66 -8.14
N ALA A 92 -17.44 1.70 -9.42
CA ALA A 92 -18.43 1.53 -10.50
C ALA A 92 -19.14 0.17 -10.47
N ARG A 93 -18.48 -0.87 -9.92
CA ARG A 93 -19.06 -2.20 -9.66
C ARG A 93 -19.77 -2.30 -8.31
N ASN A 94 -19.95 -1.20 -7.58
CA ASN A 94 -20.49 -1.14 -6.21
C ASN A 94 -19.64 -1.90 -5.16
N VAL A 95 -18.37 -2.09 -5.40
CA VAL A 95 -17.43 -2.61 -4.39
C VAL A 95 -17.18 -1.52 -3.35
N ARG A 96 -17.33 -1.84 -2.07
CA ARG A 96 -16.97 -0.93 -0.98
C ARG A 96 -15.46 -0.84 -0.90
N VAL A 97 -14.88 0.34 -1.07
CA VAL A 97 -13.43 0.57 -0.98
C VAL A 97 -13.12 1.39 0.26
N ARG A 98 -12.29 0.85 1.14
CA ARG A 98 -11.88 1.48 2.40
C ARG A 98 -10.37 1.48 2.53
N VAL A 99 -9.81 2.59 2.94
CA VAL A 99 -8.37 2.76 3.13
C VAL A 99 -8.10 3.27 4.54
N LEU A 100 -7.21 2.57 5.26
CA LEU A 100 -6.62 3.02 6.51
C LEU A 100 -5.16 3.40 6.27
N THR A 101 -4.81 4.64 6.57
CA THR A 101 -3.46 5.19 6.45
C THR A 101 -3.06 5.95 7.72
N ASN A 102 -1.85 6.48 7.78
CA ASN A 102 -1.43 7.35 8.87
C ASN A 102 -2.02 8.76 8.72
N SER A 103 -2.46 9.38 9.82
CA SER A 103 -2.71 10.82 9.85
C SER A 103 -1.41 11.60 9.76
N LEU A 104 -1.49 12.91 9.52
CA LEU A 104 -0.30 13.77 9.55
C LEU A 104 0.43 13.70 10.90
N ALA A 105 -0.30 13.62 11.99
CA ALA A 105 0.25 13.53 13.34
C ALA A 105 0.89 12.17 13.66
N SER A 106 0.45 11.08 13.01
CA SER A 106 0.98 9.73 13.22
C SER A 106 2.03 9.32 12.19
N ASN A 107 2.30 10.15 11.17
CA ASN A 107 3.21 9.84 10.09
C ASN A 107 4.66 10.23 10.44
N ASP A 108 5.62 9.34 10.20
CA ASP A 108 7.06 9.61 10.32
C ASP A 108 7.66 10.18 9.04
N ALA A 109 6.94 10.10 7.91
CA ALA A 109 7.30 10.70 6.63
C ALA A 109 6.26 11.76 6.20
N PRO A 110 6.32 13.00 6.75
CA PRO A 110 5.34 14.04 6.45
C PRO A 110 5.19 14.35 4.96
N ILE A 111 6.26 14.15 4.18
CA ILE A 111 6.22 14.40 2.73
C ILE A 111 5.31 13.39 2.00
N ALA A 112 5.27 12.13 2.43
CA ALA A 112 4.33 11.15 1.90
C ALA A 112 2.88 11.55 2.21
N HIS A 113 2.65 12.13 3.40
CA HIS A 113 1.33 12.64 3.76
C HIS A 113 0.91 13.85 2.90
N VAL A 114 1.87 14.71 2.52
CA VAL A 114 1.63 15.80 1.56
C VAL A 114 1.10 15.25 0.23
N GLY A 115 1.71 14.18 -0.28
CA GLY A 115 1.24 13.47 -1.48
C GLY A 115 -0.19 12.98 -1.32
N TYR A 116 -0.46 12.24 -0.26
CA TYR A 116 -1.79 11.71 0.06
C TYR A 116 -2.86 12.81 0.15
N ALA A 117 -2.57 13.90 0.86
CA ALA A 117 -3.51 14.97 1.13
C ALA A 117 -4.15 15.57 -0.15
N ARG A 118 -3.42 15.55 -1.27
CA ARG A 118 -3.91 16.04 -2.57
C ARG A 118 -4.99 15.15 -3.16
N HIS A 119 -4.93 13.85 -2.88
CA HIS A 119 -5.86 12.87 -3.44
C HIS A 119 -7.14 12.69 -2.63
N ARG A 120 -7.18 13.15 -1.36
CA ARG A 120 -8.32 12.94 -0.45
C ARG A 120 -9.67 13.29 -1.06
N LYS A 121 -9.81 14.53 -1.56
CA LYS A 121 -11.10 15.01 -2.08
C LYS A 121 -11.57 14.20 -3.29
N THR A 122 -10.65 13.85 -4.18
CA THR A 122 -10.94 13.04 -5.36
C THR A 122 -11.37 11.63 -4.94
N LEU A 123 -10.66 11.00 -4.01
CA LEU A 123 -10.99 9.67 -3.49
C LEU A 123 -12.36 9.65 -2.79
N LEU A 124 -12.63 10.63 -1.94
CA LEU A 124 -13.91 10.78 -1.24
C LEU A 124 -15.06 11.02 -2.24
N ALA A 125 -14.85 11.87 -3.25
CA ALA A 125 -15.84 12.11 -4.31
C ALA A 125 -16.15 10.86 -5.15
N MET A 126 -15.19 9.94 -5.30
CA MET A 126 -15.41 8.61 -5.92
C MET A 126 -16.13 7.63 -5.00
N GLY A 127 -16.35 7.99 -3.73
CA GLY A 127 -16.98 7.13 -2.73
C GLY A 127 -16.00 6.14 -2.08
N VAL A 128 -14.70 6.41 -2.11
CA VAL A 128 -13.72 5.70 -1.28
C VAL A 128 -13.84 6.21 0.15
N GLU A 129 -13.92 5.31 1.12
CA GLU A 129 -13.95 5.65 2.53
C GLU A 129 -12.51 5.75 3.05
N LEU A 130 -12.15 6.90 3.60
CA LEU A 130 -10.80 7.18 4.09
C LEU A 130 -10.77 7.23 5.61
N TYR A 131 -9.80 6.54 6.17
CA TYR A 131 -9.55 6.51 7.61
C TYR A 131 -8.08 6.82 7.89
N GLU A 132 -7.85 7.67 8.87
CA GLU A 132 -6.51 8.10 9.27
C GLU A 132 -6.23 7.72 10.72
N MET A 133 -5.17 6.95 10.95
CA MET A 133 -4.81 6.49 12.29
C MET A 133 -4.58 7.67 13.23
N HIS A 134 -5.23 7.64 14.39
CA HIS A 134 -5.00 8.62 15.45
C HIS A 134 -3.65 8.37 16.14
N SER A 135 -2.87 9.42 16.36
CA SER A 135 -1.49 9.32 16.87
C SER A 135 -1.38 8.77 18.31
N GLU A 136 -2.46 8.88 19.11
CA GLU A 136 -2.48 8.45 20.52
C GLU A 136 -3.30 7.18 20.77
N ALA A 137 -3.68 6.45 19.71
CA ALA A 137 -4.46 5.22 19.81
C ALA A 137 -3.68 4.10 20.53
N THR A 138 -3.91 3.93 21.82
CA THR A 138 -3.11 3.04 22.67
C THR A 138 -3.54 1.55 22.65
N GLY A 139 -4.80 1.24 22.40
CA GLY A 139 -5.31 -0.13 22.50
C GLY A 139 -5.18 -0.97 21.23
N VAL A 140 -5.52 -0.44 20.09
CA VAL A 140 -5.53 -1.12 18.78
C VAL A 140 -4.14 -1.20 18.17
N ARG A 141 -3.23 -0.32 18.58
CA ARG A 141 -1.82 -0.31 18.22
C ARG A 141 -1.12 -1.66 18.42
N LYS A 142 -1.40 -2.34 19.53
CA LYS A 142 -0.77 -3.64 19.86
C LYS A 142 -1.24 -4.76 18.92
N ALA A 143 -2.48 -4.71 18.45
CA ALA A 143 -3.05 -5.70 17.54
C ALA A 143 -2.55 -5.51 16.10
N LEU A 144 -2.45 -4.27 15.60
CA LEU A 144 -1.99 -3.99 14.23
C LEU A 144 -0.47 -4.00 14.07
N SER A 145 0.30 -3.67 15.10
CA SER A 145 1.75 -3.78 15.08
C SER A 145 2.23 -5.22 15.34
N ALA A 146 1.45 -6.07 15.99
CA ALA A 146 1.78 -7.47 16.23
C ALA A 146 1.70 -8.33 14.94
N THR A 147 1.04 -7.89 13.89
CA THR A 147 0.94 -8.61 12.61
C THR A 147 2.12 -8.39 11.67
N GLY A 148 3.10 -7.53 12.01
CA GLY A 148 4.14 -7.16 11.05
C GLY A 148 5.56 -6.92 11.54
N SER A 149 5.86 -7.03 12.84
CA SER A 149 7.26 -6.86 13.26
C SER A 149 7.50 -7.47 14.63
N GLY A 150 8.37 -8.44 14.71
CA GLY A 150 9.08 -8.78 15.94
C GLY A 150 9.92 -7.60 16.36
N SER A 151 9.40 -6.71 17.20
CA SER A 151 10.15 -5.62 17.79
C SER A 151 11.10 -6.20 18.84
N SER A 152 12.31 -6.56 18.42
CA SER A 152 13.45 -6.57 19.29
C SER A 152 13.78 -5.11 19.64
N GLY A 153 13.71 -4.76 20.91
CA GLY A 153 14.22 -3.49 21.42
C GLY A 153 15.67 -3.31 21.03
N GLY A 154 15.95 -2.35 20.19
CA GLY A 154 17.28 -1.90 19.76
C GLY A 154 17.32 -0.39 19.84
N SER A 155 17.78 0.14 20.96
CA SER A 155 18.24 1.51 21.10
C SER A 155 19.44 1.75 20.17
N GLY A 156 19.39 2.76 19.32
CA GLY A 156 20.58 3.25 18.62
C GLY A 156 20.27 3.91 17.29
N GLY A 157 19.84 5.14 17.28
CA GLY A 157 19.74 5.98 16.09
C GLY A 157 19.96 7.44 16.47
N ILE A 158 21.08 7.98 16.03
CA ILE A 158 21.59 9.32 16.27
C ILE A 158 20.59 10.36 15.74
N GLY A 159 20.12 11.28 16.58
CA GLY A 159 19.53 12.54 16.15
C GLY A 159 18.05 12.76 16.39
N ALA A 160 17.54 12.51 17.60
CA ALA A 160 16.26 13.07 18.02
C ALA A 160 16.43 13.80 19.36
N THR A 161 16.62 15.09 19.29
CA THR A 161 16.56 15.98 20.43
C THR A 161 15.15 15.97 21.00
N GLY A 162 15.01 15.42 22.21
CA GLY A 162 14.06 15.84 23.23
C GLY A 162 12.58 15.78 22.90
N SER A 163 11.95 14.62 23.06
CA SER A 163 10.53 14.56 23.36
C SER A 163 10.28 13.50 24.43
N THR A 164 9.84 13.95 25.59
CA THR A 164 9.36 13.13 26.69
C THR A 164 8.24 12.19 26.25
N GLY A 165 8.53 10.96 26.04
CA GLY A 165 7.83 9.78 26.49
C GLY A 165 6.40 9.47 26.13
N SER A 166 5.79 9.93 25.04
CA SER A 166 4.60 9.24 24.50
C SER A 166 4.93 8.58 23.16
N SER A 167 4.96 7.25 23.15
CA SER A 167 5.11 6.52 21.88
C SER A 167 3.89 6.78 21.03
N ARG A 168 4.03 7.54 19.93
CA ARG A 168 2.96 7.75 18.96
C ARG A 168 2.55 6.43 18.32
N ALA A 169 1.27 6.23 18.17
CA ALA A 169 0.75 5.12 17.38
C ALA A 169 1.02 5.39 15.91
N MET A 170 1.77 4.51 15.27
CA MET A 170 2.07 4.59 13.84
C MET A 170 1.71 3.27 13.19
N LEU A 171 1.01 3.34 12.09
CA LEU A 171 0.71 2.20 11.26
C LEU A 171 1.95 1.80 10.47
N HIS A 172 2.24 0.50 10.41
CA HIS A 172 3.33 -0.02 9.57
C HIS A 172 2.91 -1.22 8.71
N SER A 173 1.77 -1.80 8.98
CA SER A 173 1.24 -2.94 8.22
C SER A 173 0.83 -2.52 6.81
N LYS A 174 1.15 -3.36 5.81
CA LYS A 174 0.74 -3.20 4.42
C LYS A 174 -0.04 -4.45 4.05
N LEU A 175 -1.34 -4.29 3.89
CA LEU A 175 -2.20 -5.41 3.56
C LEU A 175 -3.44 -4.96 2.78
N VAL A 176 -3.98 -5.89 2.02
CA VAL A 176 -5.22 -5.73 1.29
C VAL A 176 -6.09 -6.97 1.54
N ILE A 177 -7.32 -6.75 2.00
CA ILE A 177 -8.31 -7.81 2.16
C ILE A 177 -9.38 -7.63 1.09
N MET A 178 -9.66 -8.70 0.35
CA MET A 178 -10.65 -8.71 -0.73
C MET A 178 -11.77 -9.69 -0.39
N ASP A 179 -12.99 -9.18 -0.35
CA ASP A 179 -14.23 -9.93 -0.12
C ASP A 179 -14.20 -10.84 1.12
N HIS A 180 -13.39 -10.52 2.12
CA HIS A 180 -13.11 -11.36 3.30
C HIS A 180 -12.68 -12.80 2.98
N ARG A 181 -12.01 -13.01 1.84
CA ARG A 181 -11.61 -14.34 1.32
C ARG A 181 -10.14 -14.41 0.96
N LEU A 182 -9.58 -13.32 0.52
CA LEU A 182 -8.20 -13.21 0.12
C LEU A 182 -7.53 -12.10 0.94
N LEU A 183 -6.35 -12.39 1.47
CA LEU A 183 -5.49 -11.44 2.17
C LEU A 183 -4.16 -11.37 1.44
N ALA A 184 -3.80 -10.18 0.98
CA ALA A 184 -2.46 -9.86 0.52
C ALA A 184 -1.71 -9.13 1.64
N VAL A 185 -0.53 -9.59 2.01
CA VAL A 185 0.34 -8.96 3.01
C VAL A 185 1.73 -8.87 2.43
N GLY A 186 2.38 -7.72 2.57
CA GLY A 186 3.72 -7.56 2.00
C GLY A 186 4.47 -6.35 2.51
N SER A 187 5.52 -6.02 1.78
CA SER A 187 6.34 -4.84 2.02
C SER A 187 5.83 -3.59 1.29
N MET A 188 5.01 -3.76 0.26
CA MET A 188 4.58 -2.72 -0.66
C MET A 188 3.58 -1.74 -0.04
N ASN A 189 3.93 -0.47 0.00
CA ASN A 189 2.97 0.61 0.21
C ASN A 189 2.19 0.91 -1.09
N LEU A 190 1.01 1.49 -0.96
CA LEU A 190 0.28 1.99 -2.13
C LEU A 190 0.72 3.44 -2.44
N ASP A 191 1.98 3.57 -2.82
CA ASP A 191 2.59 4.81 -3.28
C ASP A 191 3.36 4.60 -4.59
N MET A 192 3.67 5.69 -5.29
CA MET A 192 4.34 5.64 -6.59
C MET A 192 5.77 5.09 -6.50
N ARG A 193 6.43 5.26 -5.36
CA ARG A 193 7.79 4.77 -5.15
C ARG A 193 7.80 3.24 -5.02
N SER A 194 6.88 2.67 -4.24
CA SER A 194 6.73 1.21 -4.15
C SER A 194 6.31 0.59 -5.48
N GLN A 195 5.54 1.33 -6.29
CA GLN A 195 5.11 0.84 -7.60
C GLN A 195 6.24 0.77 -8.63
N LYS A 196 7.17 1.74 -8.64
CA LYS A 196 8.09 1.96 -9.77
C LYS A 196 9.56 1.82 -9.42
N GLN A 197 9.95 1.88 -8.16
CA GLN A 197 11.34 2.00 -7.75
C GLN A 197 11.81 0.94 -6.76
N ASN A 198 10.91 0.37 -5.97
CA ASN A 198 11.29 -0.57 -4.93
C ASN A 198 11.14 -2.02 -5.41
N THR A 199 12.01 -2.88 -4.91
CA THR A 199 11.78 -4.32 -4.94
C THR A 199 10.83 -4.70 -3.81
N GLU A 200 9.66 -5.23 -4.17
CA GLU A 200 8.59 -5.53 -3.21
C GLU A 200 8.27 -7.02 -3.19
N ILE A 201 7.78 -7.47 -2.05
CA ILE A 201 7.30 -8.84 -1.87
C ILE A 201 5.86 -8.81 -1.34
N ALA A 202 5.00 -9.68 -1.86
CA ALA A 202 3.67 -9.88 -1.36
C ALA A 202 3.35 -11.36 -1.19
N LEU A 203 2.71 -11.70 -0.08
CA LEU A 203 2.16 -13.01 0.21
C LEU A 203 0.64 -12.96 0.02
N LEU A 204 0.13 -13.82 -0.87
CA LEU A 204 -1.29 -13.97 -1.13
C LEU A 204 -1.82 -15.18 -0.37
N ILE A 205 -2.74 -14.94 0.55
CA ILE A 205 -3.31 -15.96 1.43
C ILE A 205 -4.81 -16.12 1.13
N ARG A 206 -5.18 -17.23 0.54
CA ARG A 206 -6.59 -17.57 0.30
C ARG A 206 -7.16 -18.30 1.52
N SER A 207 -7.64 -17.57 2.48
CA SER A 207 -8.24 -18.09 3.70
C SER A 207 -9.36 -17.18 4.17
N MET A 208 -10.60 -17.70 4.20
CA MET A 208 -11.76 -16.94 4.69
C MET A 208 -11.66 -16.68 6.20
N ASP A 209 -11.16 -17.63 6.98
CA ASP A 209 -11.02 -17.46 8.42
C ASP A 209 -9.99 -16.38 8.76
N LEU A 210 -8.79 -16.45 8.16
CA LEU A 210 -7.74 -15.45 8.38
C LEU A 210 -8.17 -14.08 7.88
N SER A 211 -8.76 -13.99 6.67
CA SER A 211 -9.22 -12.73 6.10
C SER A 211 -10.31 -12.07 6.96
N ARG A 212 -11.23 -12.86 7.53
CA ARG A 212 -12.26 -12.34 8.43
C ARG A 212 -11.69 -11.88 9.76
N ARG A 213 -10.75 -12.63 10.36
CA ARG A 213 -10.11 -12.22 11.61
C ARG A 213 -9.29 -10.94 11.44
N ALA A 214 -8.48 -10.89 10.38
CA ALA A 214 -7.73 -9.67 10.06
C ALA A 214 -8.68 -8.49 9.80
N GLY A 215 -9.72 -8.70 8.99
CA GLY A 215 -10.76 -7.71 8.74
C GLY A 215 -11.41 -7.21 10.02
N ALA A 216 -11.84 -8.10 10.91
CA ALA A 216 -12.45 -7.73 12.20
C ALA A 216 -11.50 -6.88 13.07
N SER A 217 -10.21 -7.19 13.10
CA SER A 217 -9.22 -6.40 13.84
C SER A 217 -9.06 -5.00 13.23
N ILE A 218 -9.09 -4.90 11.90
CA ILE A 218 -9.01 -3.59 11.22
C ILE A 218 -10.30 -2.80 11.44
N GLU A 219 -11.49 -3.43 11.37
CA GLU A 219 -12.76 -2.78 11.67
C GLU A 219 -12.78 -2.13 13.06
N LEU A 220 -12.22 -2.80 14.06
CA LEU A 220 -12.05 -2.23 15.38
C LEU A 220 -11.14 -1.00 15.34
N ALA A 221 -10.05 -1.06 14.57
CA ALA A 221 -9.15 0.07 14.41
C ALA A 221 -9.81 1.25 13.69
N LEU A 222 -10.57 0.98 12.62
CA LEU A 222 -11.32 2.02 11.89
C LEU A 222 -12.30 2.74 12.82
N ARG A 223 -12.99 1.97 13.68
CA ARG A 223 -14.01 2.50 14.57
C ARG A 223 -13.43 3.25 15.76
N ASP A 224 -12.45 2.66 16.45
CA ASP A 224 -12.03 3.08 17.80
C ASP A 224 -10.70 3.85 17.80
N ALA A 225 -9.94 3.82 16.69
CA ALA A 225 -8.58 4.35 16.67
C ALA A 225 -8.25 5.22 15.44
N ALA A 226 -9.17 5.40 14.53
CA ALA A 226 -8.94 6.19 13.32
C ALA A 226 -9.98 7.30 13.17
N TRP A 227 -9.53 8.43 12.64
CA TRP A 227 -10.40 9.47 12.14
C TRP A 227 -11.06 8.99 10.85
N HIS A 228 -12.38 9.12 10.75
CA HIS A 228 -13.06 8.93 9.47
C HIS A 228 -13.09 10.26 8.72
N VAL A 229 -12.48 10.31 7.55
CA VAL A 229 -12.39 11.54 6.76
C VAL A 229 -13.56 11.61 5.80
N GLU A 230 -14.28 12.73 5.81
CA GLU A 230 -15.47 12.95 5.01
C GLU A 230 -15.42 14.31 4.29
N LEU A 231 -16.29 14.50 3.30
CA LEU A 231 -16.59 15.82 2.76
C LEU A 231 -17.86 16.38 3.42
N ASP A 232 -17.79 17.62 3.87
CA ASP A 232 -18.98 18.34 4.30
C ASP A 232 -19.86 18.77 3.09
N ALA A 233 -21.01 19.35 3.36
CA ALA A 233 -21.93 19.82 2.33
C ALA A 233 -21.37 20.93 1.42
N ARG A 234 -20.24 21.56 1.82
CA ARG A 234 -19.54 22.61 1.07
C ARG A 234 -18.29 22.09 0.37
N GLY A 235 -18.01 20.80 0.45
CA GLY A 235 -16.80 20.16 -0.08
C GLY A 235 -15.54 20.42 0.74
N GLY A 236 -15.70 20.81 2.01
CA GLY A 236 -14.64 20.90 3.02
C GLY A 236 -14.34 19.51 3.58
N LEU A 237 -13.09 19.31 4.04
CA LEU A 237 -12.71 18.09 4.73
C LEU A 237 -13.13 18.16 6.20
N VAL A 238 -13.68 17.07 6.71
CA VAL A 238 -14.02 16.86 8.11
C VAL A 238 -13.45 15.53 8.56
N TRP A 239 -12.78 15.52 9.68
CA TRP A 239 -12.31 14.33 10.38
C TRP A 239 -13.27 14.02 11.52
N ARG A 240 -14.05 12.94 11.37
CA ARG A 240 -14.93 12.45 12.45
C ARG A 240 -14.11 11.73 13.49
N ALA A 241 -14.32 12.05 14.72
CA ALA A 241 -13.59 11.48 15.84
C ALA A 241 -13.85 9.97 15.98
N PRO A 242 -12.84 9.16 16.41
CA PRO A 242 -13.01 7.75 16.69
C PRO A 242 -14.13 7.51 17.72
N GLN A 243 -14.91 6.44 17.56
CA GLN A 243 -16.00 6.12 18.47
C GLN A 243 -15.48 5.82 19.90
N GLY A 244 -16.20 6.32 20.89
CA GLY A 244 -15.82 6.13 22.29
C GLY A 244 -14.61 6.93 22.75
N SER A 245 -14.03 7.78 21.89
CA SER A 245 -12.99 8.73 22.28
C SER A 245 -13.62 9.99 22.87
N ASN A 246 -12.83 10.74 23.65
CA ASN A 246 -13.20 12.08 24.12
C ASN A 246 -12.82 13.19 23.11
N LEU A 247 -12.49 12.81 21.87
CA LEU A 247 -12.10 13.74 20.83
C LEU A 247 -13.33 14.35 20.16
N GLN A 248 -13.15 15.55 19.60
CA GLN A 248 -14.16 16.22 18.80
C GLN A 248 -13.81 16.12 17.32
N ASP A 249 -14.82 16.23 16.47
CA ASP A 249 -14.63 16.35 15.03
C ASP A 249 -13.74 17.55 14.70
N ALA A 250 -12.89 17.39 13.70
CA ALA A 250 -11.94 18.42 13.28
C ALA A 250 -12.18 18.83 11.82
N THR A 251 -11.88 20.08 11.49
CA THR A 251 -11.93 20.62 10.12
C THR A 251 -10.55 20.97 9.58
N SER A 252 -9.51 20.63 10.33
CA SER A 252 -8.10 20.71 9.95
C SER A 252 -7.37 19.46 10.44
N GLU A 253 -6.12 19.24 10.00
CA GLU A 253 -5.31 18.06 10.34
C GLU A 253 -5.27 17.80 11.85
N PRO A 254 -5.97 16.78 12.36
CA PRO A 254 -6.10 16.57 13.79
C PRO A 254 -4.78 16.12 14.42
N GLY A 255 -4.46 16.71 15.59
CA GLY A 255 -3.25 16.36 16.34
C GLY A 255 -1.92 16.81 15.70
N ALA A 256 -1.96 17.43 14.54
CA ALA A 256 -0.76 17.95 13.88
C ALA A 256 -0.37 19.33 14.43
N SER A 257 0.93 19.55 14.63
CA SER A 257 1.42 20.86 15.05
C SER A 257 1.29 21.90 13.94
N VAL A 258 1.13 23.17 14.32
CA VAL A 258 1.01 24.27 13.35
C VAL A 258 2.15 24.31 12.33
N PRO A 259 3.43 24.14 12.72
CA PRO A 259 4.51 24.07 11.72
C PRO A 259 4.34 22.94 10.71
N LEU A 260 3.83 21.80 11.13
CA LEU A 260 3.60 20.64 10.27
C LEU A 260 2.45 20.89 9.28
N GLN A 261 1.37 21.56 9.74
CA GLN A 261 0.26 21.98 8.87
C GLN A 261 0.72 23.03 7.84
N LEU A 262 1.56 23.99 8.25
CA LEU A 262 2.18 24.96 7.34
C LEU A 262 3.09 24.29 6.30
N LEU A 263 3.89 23.29 6.72
CA LEU A 263 4.71 22.50 5.82
C LEU A 263 3.86 21.84 4.74
N LEU A 264 2.75 21.21 5.12
CA LEU A 264 1.80 20.58 4.20
C LEU A 264 1.22 21.59 3.21
N LEU A 265 0.85 22.77 3.69
CA LEU A 265 0.29 23.84 2.85
C LEU A 265 1.33 24.36 1.83
N LEU A 266 2.58 24.55 2.25
CA LEU A 266 3.65 25.09 1.41
C LEU A 266 4.20 24.06 0.42
N LEU A 267 4.40 22.82 0.85
CA LEU A 267 4.97 21.76 0.01
C LEU A 267 3.92 21.03 -0.83
N GLY A 268 2.64 21.09 -0.45
CA GLY A 268 1.57 20.41 -1.17
C GLY A 268 1.59 20.65 -2.68
N PRO A 269 1.69 21.89 -3.16
CA PRO A 269 1.74 22.18 -4.58
C PRO A 269 3.04 21.80 -5.28
N LEU A 270 4.14 21.62 -4.53
CA LEU A 270 5.50 21.47 -5.05
C LEU A 270 6.03 20.04 -5.04
N ALA A 271 5.43 19.17 -4.23
CA ALA A 271 5.90 17.79 -4.11
C ALA A 271 5.37 16.93 -5.28
N PRO A 272 6.21 16.46 -6.20
CA PRO A 272 5.76 15.64 -7.31
C PRO A 272 5.48 14.20 -6.83
N ASP A 273 4.37 13.60 -7.28
CA ASP A 273 3.93 12.28 -6.84
C ASP A 273 4.94 11.16 -7.12
N HIS A 274 5.77 11.32 -8.15
CA HIS A 274 6.77 10.32 -8.54
C HIS A 274 7.99 10.24 -7.59
N LEU A 275 8.13 11.19 -6.67
CA LEU A 275 9.18 11.18 -5.64
C LEU A 275 8.63 10.70 -4.27
N LEU A 276 7.33 10.40 -4.21
CA LEU A 276 6.61 10.07 -2.98
C LEU A 276 6.19 8.62 -2.93
#